data_0a63a0df8595da98ba18160095613288
#
_entry.id   0a63a0df8595da98ba18160095613288
#
_cell.length_a   1.000
_cell.length_b   1.000
_cell.length_c   1.000
_cell.angle_alpha   90.00
_cell.angle_beta   90.00
_cell.angle_gamma   90.00
#
_symmetry.space_group_name_H-M   'P 1'
#
loop_
_entity.id
_entity.type
_entity.pdbx_description
1 polymer ?
#
loop_
_entity_poly.entity_id
_entity_poly.type
_entity_poly.pdbx_seq_one_letter_code
_entity_poly.pdbx_strand_id
1 'polypeptide(L)'
;SKDSIEAEVVPKNGYEFHAVPSRWFYRGNGFFSDMREFIKACSFTIAGIFKSIKLIRKFKPDAVIGTGGFVSVPVIIAGKICGANCYIHEQNAYPGIGNRFTSKYCKKVFLGFEGAEKVFKQKIKTSYTGNPVRAEFTNLDRTESRKKLGIADEDFVVFSFGGSLGSNEINGVAEAYARRIKKGDKRTLIFGTGTRFFDDTKDRLSKATGEEGEMIGEAGTSFIDGQIRLFPYIDGMADAISASDLVICRAGALSLAEITACGRASIIIPYPWAADNHQYYNAKVVADCGGGLLFEQADVDVEKLSDLIEELSKDKDKIAKMEAASKKLGQMRASEKIVDEIMEKN
;
A
#
# COMPACT_ATOMS: atom_id res chain seq x y z
N SER A 1 5.68 18.22 7.08
CA SER A 1 5.71 19.06 8.30
C SER A 1 6.81 18.56 9.22
N LYS A 2 7.12 19.30 10.30
CA LYS A 2 8.11 18.85 11.30
C LYS A 2 7.54 17.71 12.17
N ASP A 3 6.24 17.58 12.19
CA ASP A 3 5.49 16.59 12.97
C ASP A 3 4.91 15.47 12.09
N SER A 4 5.51 15.23 10.93
CA SER A 4 5.08 14.17 10.02
C SER A 4 5.90 12.88 10.27
N ILE A 5 5.32 11.74 9.89
CA ILE A 5 5.99 10.43 9.98
C ILE A 5 7.36 10.46 9.28
N GLU A 6 7.48 11.18 8.16
CA GLU A 6 8.74 11.32 7.42
C GLU A 6 9.82 12.03 8.24
N ALA A 7 9.42 12.97 9.13
CA ALA A 7 10.37 13.67 9.99
C ALA A 7 11.05 12.74 11.01
N GLU A 8 10.42 11.62 11.31
CA GLU A 8 10.95 10.58 12.20
C GLU A 8 11.67 9.47 11.41
N VAL A 9 11.02 8.96 10.37
CA VAL A 9 11.50 7.78 9.63
C VAL A 9 12.72 8.09 8.78
N VAL A 10 12.78 9.25 8.10
CA VAL A 10 13.88 9.59 7.22
C VAL A 10 15.22 9.69 7.95
N PRO A 11 15.33 10.40 9.10
CA PRO A 11 16.57 10.41 9.87
C PRO A 11 16.96 9.06 10.47
N LYS A 12 15.98 8.24 10.91
CA LYS A 12 16.25 6.88 11.41
C LYS A 12 16.91 5.98 10.35
N ASN A 13 16.67 6.26 9.07
CA ASN A 13 17.30 5.55 7.96
C ASN A 13 18.61 6.23 7.47
N GLY A 14 19.16 7.19 8.22
CA GLY A 14 20.45 7.81 7.91
C GLY A 14 20.41 8.94 6.87
N TYR A 15 19.23 9.42 6.50
CA TYR A 15 19.07 10.50 5.51
C TYR A 15 18.75 11.84 6.16
N GLU A 16 19.24 12.93 5.54
CA GLU A 16 18.96 14.29 5.99
C GLU A 16 17.52 14.69 5.66
N PHE A 17 16.74 15.12 6.66
CA PHE A 17 15.35 15.53 6.49
C PHE A 17 15.20 17.06 6.47
N HIS A 18 14.52 17.57 5.45
CA HIS A 18 14.18 18.98 5.33
C HIS A 18 12.69 19.18 5.09
N ALA A 19 11.98 19.73 6.07
CA ALA A 19 10.58 20.09 5.90
C ALA A 19 10.41 21.21 4.88
N VAL A 20 9.57 21.03 3.87
CA VAL A 20 9.22 22.04 2.86
C VAL A 20 7.78 22.51 3.10
N PRO A 21 7.51 23.83 3.13
CA PRO A 21 6.14 24.33 3.21
C PRO A 21 5.29 23.81 2.05
N SER A 22 4.19 23.17 2.39
CA SER A 22 3.18 22.70 1.44
C SER A 22 1.85 22.61 2.15
N ARG A 23 0.75 22.80 1.43
CA ARG A 23 -0.59 22.72 1.99
C ARG A 23 -1.54 22.09 0.99
N TRP A 24 -2.37 21.17 1.51
CA TRP A 24 -3.48 20.61 0.75
C TRP A 24 -4.58 21.68 0.54
N PHE A 25 -5.25 21.60 -0.59
CA PHE A 25 -6.42 22.42 -0.88
C PHE A 25 -7.68 21.57 -0.76
N TYR A 26 -8.49 21.85 0.26
CA TYR A 26 -9.80 21.24 0.45
C TYR A 26 -10.87 22.06 -0.26
N ARG A 27 -11.78 21.40 -0.97
CA ARG A 27 -12.98 22.00 -1.58
C ARG A 27 -14.22 21.52 -0.84
N GLY A 28 -15.29 22.34 -0.86
CA GLY A 28 -16.60 21.91 -0.35
C GLY A 28 -17.14 22.75 0.83
N ASN A 29 -16.42 23.80 1.23
CA ASN A 29 -16.85 24.70 2.32
C ASN A 29 -17.51 26.01 1.83
N GLY A 30 -17.83 26.10 0.53
CA GLY A 30 -18.42 27.28 -0.11
C GLY A 30 -17.39 28.19 -0.79
N PHE A 31 -17.83 28.93 -1.82
CA PHE A 31 -16.97 29.65 -2.76
C PHE A 31 -15.92 30.57 -2.10
N PHE A 32 -16.29 31.38 -1.13
CA PHE A 32 -15.38 32.32 -0.46
C PHE A 32 -14.34 31.58 0.43
N SER A 33 -14.79 30.50 1.11
CA SER A 33 -13.91 29.67 1.92
C SER A 33 -12.92 28.93 1.04
N ASP A 34 -13.39 28.33 -0.04
CA ASP A 34 -12.55 27.59 -1.00
C ASP A 34 -11.54 28.51 -1.67
N MET A 35 -11.92 29.75 -2.02
CA MET A 35 -10.98 30.75 -2.58
C MET A 35 -9.90 31.12 -1.57
N ARG A 36 -10.26 31.35 -0.30
CA ARG A 36 -9.29 31.66 0.76
C ARG A 36 -8.30 30.50 0.98
N GLU A 37 -8.79 29.27 1.02
CA GLU A 37 -7.93 28.07 1.17
C GLU A 37 -7.04 27.86 -0.06
N PHE A 38 -7.56 28.15 -1.26
CA PHE A 38 -6.74 28.13 -2.49
C PHE A 38 -5.60 29.15 -2.45
N ILE A 39 -5.89 30.40 -2.06
CA ILE A 39 -4.84 31.45 -1.94
C ILE A 39 -3.80 31.03 -0.90
N LYS A 40 -4.19 30.47 0.25
CA LYS A 40 -3.26 29.94 1.24
C LYS A 40 -2.42 28.79 0.66
N ALA A 41 -3.03 27.82 -0.02
CA ALA A 41 -2.29 26.72 -0.63
C ALA A 41 -1.25 27.22 -1.66
N CYS A 42 -1.61 28.22 -2.47
CA CYS A 42 -0.71 28.89 -3.40
C CYS A 42 0.47 29.58 -2.67
N SER A 43 0.19 30.32 -1.60
CA SER A 43 1.22 31.01 -0.82
C SER A 43 2.22 30.01 -0.18
N PHE A 44 1.72 28.89 0.38
CA PHE A 44 2.56 27.82 0.91
C PHE A 44 3.40 27.17 -0.20
N THR A 45 2.83 26.93 -1.38
CA THR A 45 3.56 26.37 -2.52
C THR A 45 4.67 27.31 -2.96
N ILE A 46 4.42 28.63 -3.06
CA ILE A 46 5.44 29.64 -3.41
C ILE A 46 6.55 29.66 -2.36
N ALA A 47 6.23 29.71 -1.07
CA ALA A 47 7.21 29.64 0.01
C ALA A 47 8.02 28.32 -0.06
N GLY A 48 7.35 27.21 -0.38
CA GLY A 48 7.97 25.92 -0.62
C GLY A 48 8.98 25.94 -1.77
N ILE A 49 8.64 26.58 -2.89
CA ILE A 49 9.55 26.74 -4.04
C ILE A 49 10.82 27.52 -3.62
N PHE A 50 10.69 28.66 -2.96
CA PHE A 50 11.84 29.44 -2.52
C PHE A 50 12.74 28.67 -1.56
N LYS A 51 12.14 27.95 -0.59
CA LYS A 51 12.90 27.09 0.33
C LYS A 51 13.61 25.97 -0.40
N SER A 52 12.93 25.31 -1.34
CA SER A 52 13.50 24.23 -2.15
C SER A 52 14.64 24.73 -3.05
N ILE A 53 14.53 25.92 -3.66
CA ILE A 53 15.62 26.53 -4.44
C ILE A 53 16.88 26.71 -3.56
N LYS A 54 16.70 27.20 -2.32
CA LYS A 54 17.82 27.37 -1.39
C LYS A 54 18.48 26.03 -1.04
N LEU A 55 17.67 24.98 -0.78
CA LEU A 55 18.15 23.63 -0.49
C LEU A 55 18.87 23.01 -1.69
N ILE A 56 18.28 23.07 -2.88
CA ILE A 56 18.85 22.51 -4.12
C ILE A 56 20.16 23.18 -4.48
N ARG A 57 20.26 24.52 -4.35
CA ARG A 57 21.51 25.26 -4.59
C ARG A 57 22.61 24.91 -3.59
N LYS A 58 22.24 24.62 -2.34
CA LYS A 58 23.18 24.17 -1.30
C LYS A 58 23.64 22.73 -1.57
N PHE A 59 22.69 21.82 -1.84
CA PHE A 59 22.94 20.37 -1.99
C PHE A 59 23.55 20.04 -3.37
N LYS A 60 23.18 20.80 -4.43
CA LYS A 60 23.60 20.61 -5.82
C LYS A 60 23.36 19.18 -6.34
N PRO A 61 22.11 18.65 -6.26
CA PRO A 61 21.82 17.30 -6.67
C PRO A 61 21.90 17.15 -8.19
N ASP A 62 22.37 15.99 -8.66
CA ASP A 62 22.32 15.59 -10.08
C ASP A 62 20.89 15.26 -10.52
N ALA A 63 20.09 14.73 -9.62
CA ALA A 63 18.70 14.35 -9.85
C ALA A 63 17.79 14.77 -8.69
N VAL A 64 16.56 15.17 -9.02
CA VAL A 64 15.47 15.46 -8.06
C VAL A 64 14.31 14.53 -8.39
N ILE A 65 13.92 13.69 -7.43
CA ILE A 65 12.85 12.72 -7.60
C ILE A 65 11.66 13.12 -6.72
N GLY A 66 10.49 13.28 -7.33
CA GLY A 66 9.23 13.45 -6.64
C GLY A 66 8.48 12.11 -6.55
N THR A 67 8.04 11.74 -5.35
CA THR A 67 7.27 10.52 -5.10
C THR A 67 5.79 10.79 -4.87
N GLY A 68 5.27 11.91 -5.38
CA GLY A 68 3.88 12.30 -5.21
C GLY A 68 3.63 13.18 -3.99
N GLY A 69 2.35 13.42 -3.74
CA GLY A 69 1.91 14.35 -2.72
C GLY A 69 2.17 15.82 -3.06
N PHE A 70 1.63 16.74 -2.22
CA PHE A 70 1.76 18.19 -2.46
C PHE A 70 3.16 18.72 -2.23
N VAL A 71 3.94 18.04 -1.40
CA VAL A 71 5.33 18.40 -1.09
C VAL A 71 6.23 18.25 -2.31
N SER A 72 5.95 17.30 -3.19
CA SER A 72 6.71 17.08 -4.42
C SER A 72 6.60 18.27 -5.40
N VAL A 73 5.46 18.94 -5.44
CA VAL A 73 5.19 20.03 -6.41
C VAL A 73 6.22 21.17 -6.31
N PRO A 74 6.40 21.85 -5.16
CA PRO A 74 7.38 22.92 -5.04
C PRO A 74 8.81 22.44 -5.25
N VAL A 75 9.15 21.20 -4.88
CA VAL A 75 10.49 20.64 -5.02
C VAL A 75 10.83 20.39 -6.49
N ILE A 76 9.94 19.79 -7.26
CA ILE A 76 10.13 19.55 -8.72
C ILE A 76 10.23 20.87 -9.49
N ILE A 77 9.39 21.87 -9.18
CA ILE A 77 9.46 23.19 -9.82
C ILE A 77 10.80 23.86 -9.50
N ALA A 78 11.25 23.84 -8.25
CA ALA A 78 12.53 24.37 -7.83
C ALA A 78 13.71 23.65 -8.50
N GLY A 79 13.65 22.31 -8.61
CA GLY A 79 14.63 21.51 -9.34
C GLY A 79 14.78 21.97 -10.78
N LYS A 80 13.66 22.14 -11.48
CA LYS A 80 13.64 22.64 -12.86
C LYS A 80 14.23 24.06 -12.98
N ILE A 81 13.89 24.95 -12.05
CA ILE A 81 14.44 26.33 -12.02
C ILE A 81 15.96 26.31 -11.79
N CYS A 82 16.46 25.41 -10.96
CA CYS A 82 17.89 25.27 -10.67
C CYS A 82 18.66 24.46 -11.72
N GLY A 83 18.02 23.96 -12.77
CA GLY A 83 18.65 23.18 -13.84
C GLY A 83 18.91 21.71 -13.50
N ALA A 84 18.40 21.20 -12.38
CA ALA A 84 18.53 19.80 -12.03
C ALA A 84 17.65 18.89 -12.90
N ASN A 85 18.07 17.65 -13.08
CA ASN A 85 17.27 16.63 -13.76
C ASN A 85 16.12 16.19 -12.83
N CYS A 86 14.89 16.48 -13.22
CA CYS A 86 13.71 16.16 -12.43
C CYS A 86 13.05 14.87 -12.95
N TYR A 87 12.62 14.04 -12.01
CA TYR A 87 11.91 12.79 -12.24
C TYR A 87 10.72 12.68 -11.28
N ILE A 88 9.73 11.89 -11.65
CA ILE A 88 8.60 11.54 -10.78
C ILE A 88 8.48 10.02 -10.76
N HIS A 89 8.17 9.46 -9.60
CA HIS A 89 7.60 8.13 -9.48
C HIS A 89 6.12 8.25 -9.10
N GLU A 90 5.24 7.70 -9.93
CA GLU A 90 3.80 7.61 -9.67
C GLU A 90 3.44 6.20 -9.22
N GLN A 91 2.97 6.08 -8.00
CA GLN A 91 2.68 4.79 -7.38
C GLN A 91 1.34 4.20 -7.81
N ASN A 92 0.37 5.03 -8.17
CA ASN A 92 -1.00 4.60 -8.43
C ASN A 92 -1.26 4.36 -9.91
N ALA A 93 -2.21 3.45 -10.20
CA ALA A 93 -2.71 3.20 -11.55
C ALA A 93 -3.42 4.43 -12.14
N TYR A 94 -4.03 5.27 -11.28
CA TYR A 94 -4.54 6.58 -11.67
C TYR A 94 -3.68 7.68 -11.06
N PRO A 95 -2.89 8.40 -11.88
CA PRO A 95 -1.94 9.40 -11.43
C PRO A 95 -2.56 10.58 -10.70
N GLY A 96 -1.97 10.95 -9.58
CA GLY A 96 -2.41 12.10 -8.78
C GLY A 96 -2.22 13.44 -9.51
N ILE A 97 -3.06 14.43 -9.18
CA ILE A 97 -3.08 15.78 -9.80
C ILE A 97 -1.69 16.44 -9.73
N GLY A 98 -0.98 16.32 -8.59
CA GLY A 98 0.35 16.89 -8.40
C GLY A 98 1.37 16.34 -9.41
N ASN A 99 1.39 15.02 -9.59
CA ASN A 99 2.27 14.35 -10.54
C ASN A 99 1.89 14.69 -11.99
N ARG A 100 0.59 14.69 -12.32
CA ARG A 100 0.12 15.12 -13.66
C ARG A 100 0.54 16.57 -13.98
N PHE A 101 0.46 17.46 -12.99
CA PHE A 101 0.85 18.87 -13.17
C PHE A 101 2.36 19.05 -13.33
N THR A 102 3.17 18.36 -12.51
CA THR A 102 4.63 18.54 -12.47
C THR A 102 5.38 17.69 -13.49
N SER A 103 4.75 16.68 -14.10
CA SER A 103 5.34 15.81 -15.11
C SER A 103 5.97 16.57 -16.29
N LYS A 104 5.38 17.72 -16.70
CA LYS A 104 5.91 18.58 -17.77
C LYS A 104 7.27 19.20 -17.47
N TYR A 105 7.71 19.21 -16.22
CA TYR A 105 9.01 19.70 -15.77
C TYR A 105 10.04 18.58 -15.64
N CYS A 106 9.63 17.34 -15.80
CA CYS A 106 10.44 16.15 -15.59
C CYS A 106 11.02 15.61 -16.89
N LYS A 107 12.19 14.98 -16.80
CA LYS A 107 12.76 14.21 -17.90
C LYS A 107 12.01 12.93 -18.16
N LYS A 108 11.54 12.26 -17.09
CA LYS A 108 10.82 10.99 -17.17
C LYS A 108 9.89 10.84 -15.95
N VAL A 109 8.82 10.09 -16.14
CA VAL A 109 7.90 9.64 -15.09
C VAL A 109 7.97 8.12 -15.01
N PHE A 110 8.35 7.61 -13.85
CA PHE A 110 8.34 6.18 -13.54
C PHE A 110 6.97 5.78 -13.03
N LEU A 111 6.45 4.66 -13.51
CA LEU A 111 5.08 4.23 -13.24
C LEU A 111 5.07 2.94 -12.43
N GLY A 112 4.30 2.94 -11.35
CA GLY A 112 4.07 1.78 -10.50
C GLY A 112 3.13 0.74 -11.12
N PHE A 113 2.24 1.17 -12.03
CA PHE A 113 1.31 0.31 -12.74
C PHE A 113 1.39 0.54 -14.24
N GLU A 114 1.28 -0.55 -15.01
CA GLU A 114 1.13 -0.49 -16.46
C GLU A 114 -0.22 0.13 -16.82
N GLY A 115 -0.26 0.92 -17.89
CA GLY A 115 -1.47 1.62 -18.32
C GLY A 115 -1.65 3.02 -17.73
N ALA A 116 -0.93 3.37 -16.65
CA ALA A 116 -0.98 4.71 -16.05
C ALA A 116 -0.45 5.80 -16.99
N GLU A 117 0.38 5.46 -17.99
CA GLU A 117 0.88 6.39 -19.01
C GLU A 117 -0.22 7.08 -19.80
N LYS A 118 -1.38 6.42 -19.98
CA LYS A 118 -2.53 6.94 -20.75
C LYS A 118 -3.11 8.23 -20.15
N VAL A 119 -2.89 8.47 -18.87
CA VAL A 119 -3.37 9.66 -18.15
C VAL A 119 -2.44 10.85 -18.34
N PHE A 120 -1.17 10.62 -18.71
CA PHE A 120 -0.21 11.67 -18.99
C PHE A 120 -0.33 12.17 -20.43
N LYS A 121 0.09 13.42 -20.67
CA LYS A 121 0.12 13.95 -22.05
C LYS A 121 1.15 13.19 -22.88
N GLN A 122 0.84 12.91 -24.15
CA GLN A 122 1.67 12.11 -25.06
C GLN A 122 3.16 12.54 -25.19
N LYS A 123 3.48 13.81 -24.90
CA LYS A 123 4.87 14.33 -24.96
C LYS A 123 5.72 13.98 -23.72
N ILE A 124 5.12 13.37 -22.68
CA ILE A 124 5.84 13.06 -21.44
C ILE A 124 6.43 11.66 -21.58
N LYS A 125 7.74 11.54 -21.39
CA LYS A 125 8.40 10.23 -21.36
C LYS A 125 8.00 9.48 -20.09
N THR A 126 7.47 8.30 -20.24
CA THR A 126 7.10 7.40 -19.14
C THR A 126 7.89 6.11 -19.23
N SER A 127 8.10 5.44 -18.09
CA SER A 127 8.67 4.10 -18.03
C SER A 127 7.93 3.29 -16.97
N TYR A 128 7.49 2.09 -17.31
CA TYR A 128 6.92 1.15 -16.34
C TYR A 128 8.04 0.43 -15.60
N THR A 129 8.22 0.79 -14.34
CA THR A 129 9.24 0.20 -13.44
C THR A 129 8.62 -0.68 -12.37
N GLY A 130 7.34 -0.51 -12.10
CA GLY A 130 6.68 -1.02 -10.91
C GLY A 130 6.90 -0.10 -9.70
N ASN A 131 6.28 -0.46 -8.59
CA ASN A 131 6.48 0.19 -7.30
C ASN A 131 7.67 -0.43 -6.57
N PRO A 132 8.59 0.37 -5.99
CA PRO A 132 9.62 -0.14 -5.11
C PRO A 132 9.02 -0.90 -3.93
N VAL A 133 9.43 -2.12 -3.73
CA VAL A 133 9.11 -2.91 -2.55
C VAL A 133 10.25 -2.86 -1.55
N ARG A 134 9.94 -3.04 -0.26
CA ARG A 134 10.97 -3.06 0.79
C ARG A 134 11.93 -4.23 0.60
N ALA A 135 13.18 -4.07 1.03
CA ALA A 135 14.22 -5.09 0.85
C ALA A 135 13.85 -6.44 1.48
N GLU A 136 13.06 -6.44 2.55
CA GLU A 136 12.59 -7.65 3.21
C GLU A 136 11.69 -8.53 2.33
N PHE A 137 11.12 -7.99 1.24
CA PHE A 137 10.34 -8.74 0.27
C PHE A 137 11.19 -9.44 -0.80
N THR A 138 12.49 -9.12 -0.87
CA THR A 138 13.41 -9.81 -1.79
C THR A 138 13.82 -11.16 -1.21
N ASN A 139 13.76 -12.20 -2.03
CA ASN A 139 14.16 -13.56 -1.67
C ASN A 139 13.31 -14.23 -0.57
N LEU A 140 12.04 -13.85 -0.43
CA LEU A 140 11.13 -14.55 0.46
C LEU A 140 10.76 -15.93 -0.10
N ASP A 141 10.77 -16.92 0.78
CA ASP A 141 10.26 -18.27 0.53
C ASP A 141 9.05 -18.53 1.43
N ARG A 142 7.99 -19.12 0.86
CA ARG A 142 6.74 -19.42 1.59
C ARG A 142 6.98 -20.38 2.75
N THR A 143 7.73 -21.45 2.51
CA THR A 143 7.98 -22.49 3.51
C THR A 143 8.80 -21.93 4.67
N GLU A 144 9.84 -21.14 4.37
CA GLU A 144 10.63 -20.49 5.42
C GLU A 144 9.80 -19.47 6.22
N SER A 145 8.92 -18.68 5.56
CA SER A 145 8.02 -17.76 6.23
C SER A 145 7.01 -18.48 7.13
N ARG A 146 6.43 -19.60 6.65
CA ARG A 146 5.54 -20.45 7.46
C ARG A 146 6.27 -21.05 8.66
N LYS A 147 7.48 -21.55 8.47
CA LYS A 147 8.31 -22.07 9.56
C LYS A 147 8.60 -21.02 10.63
N LYS A 148 8.98 -19.81 10.23
CA LYS A 148 9.19 -18.67 11.17
C LYS A 148 7.94 -18.35 11.96
N LEU A 149 6.79 -18.42 11.32
CA LEU A 149 5.50 -18.13 11.96
C LEU A 149 4.91 -19.34 12.70
N GLY A 150 5.54 -20.53 12.63
CA GLY A 150 5.00 -21.75 13.23
C GLY A 150 3.65 -22.14 12.61
N ILE A 151 3.56 -22.12 11.28
CA ILE A 151 2.36 -22.49 10.50
C ILE A 151 2.71 -23.77 9.73
N ALA A 152 1.80 -24.75 9.73
CA ALA A 152 1.97 -25.97 8.99
C ALA A 152 1.91 -25.74 7.46
N ASP A 153 2.70 -26.48 6.69
CA ASP A 153 2.78 -26.30 5.23
C ASP A 153 1.47 -26.65 4.52
N GLU A 154 0.67 -27.54 5.09
CA GLU A 154 -0.63 -27.94 4.56
C GLU A 154 -1.78 -26.98 4.88
N ASP A 155 -1.61 -26.02 5.77
CA ASP A 155 -2.64 -25.07 6.15
C ASP A 155 -2.96 -24.10 5.01
N PHE A 156 -4.25 -23.82 4.85
CA PHE A 156 -4.68 -22.68 4.05
C PHE A 156 -4.61 -21.41 4.89
N VAL A 157 -3.71 -20.52 4.52
CA VAL A 157 -3.40 -19.32 5.29
C VAL A 157 -4.07 -18.09 4.68
N VAL A 158 -4.96 -17.47 5.45
CA VAL A 158 -5.57 -16.19 5.12
C VAL A 158 -4.87 -15.10 5.92
N PHE A 159 -4.40 -14.06 5.25
CA PHE A 159 -3.87 -12.86 5.88
C PHE A 159 -4.81 -11.69 5.63
N SER A 160 -5.33 -11.06 6.68
CA SER A 160 -6.26 -9.94 6.58
C SER A 160 -5.71 -8.70 7.26
N PHE A 161 -5.72 -7.54 6.56
CA PHE A 161 -5.35 -6.25 7.14
C PHE A 161 -6.01 -5.07 6.44
N GLY A 162 -6.47 -4.08 7.23
CA GLY A 162 -7.13 -2.86 6.76
C GLY A 162 -6.23 -1.62 6.72
N GLY A 163 -4.90 -1.79 6.87
CA GLY A 163 -3.95 -0.70 7.10
C GLY A 163 -3.75 -0.40 8.59
N SER A 164 -2.87 0.58 8.92
CA SER A 164 -2.48 0.89 10.31
C SER A 164 -3.64 1.30 11.23
N LEU A 165 -4.67 1.94 10.67
CA LEU A 165 -5.87 2.36 11.41
C LEU A 165 -6.98 1.30 11.41
N GLY A 166 -6.82 0.23 10.61
CA GLY A 166 -7.85 -0.79 10.41
C GLY A 166 -8.99 -0.37 9.49
N SER A 167 -9.91 -1.30 9.25
CA SER A 167 -11.12 -1.11 8.45
C SER A 167 -12.24 -1.97 8.98
N ASN A 168 -13.41 -1.38 9.27
CA ASN A 168 -14.58 -2.11 9.74
C ASN A 168 -14.99 -3.24 8.77
N GLU A 169 -14.98 -2.96 7.48
CA GLU A 169 -15.44 -3.90 6.44
C GLU A 169 -14.49 -5.09 6.33
N ILE A 170 -13.18 -4.83 6.28
CA ILE A 170 -12.16 -5.89 6.22
C ILE A 170 -12.17 -6.69 7.51
N ASN A 171 -12.25 -6.01 8.66
CA ASN A 171 -12.33 -6.67 9.96
C ASN A 171 -13.59 -7.52 10.07
N GLY A 172 -14.75 -7.04 9.59
CA GLY A 172 -15.99 -7.81 9.57
C GLY A 172 -15.86 -9.12 8.78
N VAL A 173 -15.26 -9.07 7.58
CA VAL A 173 -15.01 -10.26 6.75
C VAL A 173 -14.07 -11.23 7.46
N ALA A 174 -12.98 -10.73 8.04
CA ALA A 174 -12.02 -11.57 8.76
C ALA A 174 -12.64 -12.21 10.02
N GLU A 175 -13.47 -11.48 10.77
CA GLU A 175 -14.20 -12.01 11.93
C GLU A 175 -15.23 -13.07 11.52
N ALA A 176 -15.99 -12.85 10.44
CA ALA A 176 -16.95 -13.83 9.94
C ALA A 176 -16.24 -15.13 9.54
N TYR A 177 -15.09 -15.02 8.88
CA TYR A 177 -14.26 -16.18 8.55
C TYR A 177 -13.66 -16.84 9.79
N ALA A 178 -13.16 -16.07 10.77
CA ALA A 178 -12.60 -16.58 12.01
C ALA A 178 -13.59 -17.50 12.76
N ARG A 179 -14.89 -17.11 12.83
CA ARG A 179 -15.94 -17.91 13.50
C ARG A 179 -16.19 -19.27 12.87
N ARG A 180 -15.70 -19.52 11.65
CA ARG A 180 -15.84 -20.77 10.91
C ARG A 180 -14.64 -21.71 11.08
N ILE A 181 -13.54 -21.20 11.65
CA ILE A 181 -12.35 -22.00 11.94
C ILE A 181 -12.65 -22.83 13.20
N LYS A 182 -12.39 -24.13 13.12
CA LYS A 182 -12.56 -25.08 14.23
C LYS A 182 -11.23 -25.69 14.60
N LYS A 183 -11.11 -26.11 15.84
CA LYS A 183 -9.92 -26.82 16.34
C LYS A 183 -9.57 -28.03 15.46
N GLY A 184 -8.32 -28.05 15.01
CA GLY A 184 -7.81 -29.10 14.12
C GLY A 184 -8.10 -28.90 12.63
N ASP A 185 -8.74 -27.79 12.24
CA ASP A 185 -8.84 -27.39 10.83
C ASP A 185 -7.44 -27.12 10.26
N LYS A 186 -7.25 -27.40 8.98
CA LYS A 186 -6.04 -27.00 8.23
C LYS A 186 -6.19 -25.59 7.66
N ARG A 187 -6.48 -24.65 8.54
CA ARG A 187 -6.70 -23.22 8.21
C ARG A 187 -6.09 -22.34 9.27
N THR A 188 -5.36 -21.32 8.85
CA THR A 188 -4.81 -20.30 9.73
C THR A 188 -5.22 -18.91 9.25
N LEU A 189 -5.68 -18.07 10.17
CA LEU A 189 -5.97 -16.67 9.94
C LEU A 189 -4.95 -15.81 10.68
N ILE A 190 -4.19 -14.98 9.94
CA ILE A 190 -3.40 -13.88 10.48
C ILE A 190 -4.21 -12.62 10.28
N PHE A 191 -4.52 -11.90 11.36
CA PHE A 191 -5.47 -10.80 11.32
C PHE A 191 -4.92 -9.53 11.99
N GLY A 192 -4.57 -8.53 11.16
CA GLY A 192 -4.20 -7.18 11.58
C GLY A 192 -5.41 -6.26 11.63
N THR A 193 -5.97 -6.04 12.80
CA THR A 193 -7.21 -5.26 12.98
C THR A 193 -7.03 -3.76 12.83
N GLY A 194 -5.82 -3.25 13.05
CA GLY A 194 -5.56 -1.85 13.37
C GLY A 194 -5.75 -1.59 14.87
N THR A 195 -4.94 -0.70 15.41
CA THR A 195 -4.90 -0.42 16.87
C THR A 195 -6.25 0.00 17.44
N ARG A 196 -7.06 0.69 16.65
CA ARG A 196 -8.37 1.20 17.09
C ARG A 196 -9.40 0.09 17.33
N PHE A 197 -9.29 -1.03 16.64
CA PHE A 197 -10.31 -2.10 16.64
C PHE A 197 -9.89 -3.35 17.38
N PHE A 198 -8.66 -3.38 17.89
CA PHE A 198 -8.06 -4.59 18.44
C PHE A 198 -8.83 -5.14 19.64
N ASP A 199 -9.05 -4.33 20.65
CA ASP A 199 -9.71 -4.78 21.91
C ASP A 199 -11.14 -5.25 21.65
N ASP A 200 -11.93 -4.47 20.88
CA ASP A 200 -13.30 -4.84 20.53
C ASP A 200 -13.36 -6.14 19.74
N THR A 201 -12.42 -6.34 18.81
CA THR A 201 -12.34 -7.57 17.98
C THR A 201 -11.93 -8.77 18.82
N LYS A 202 -10.96 -8.59 19.72
CA LYS A 202 -10.53 -9.60 20.67
C LYS A 202 -11.70 -10.09 21.54
N ASP A 203 -12.48 -9.16 22.10
CA ASP A 203 -13.63 -9.48 22.94
C ASP A 203 -14.72 -10.24 22.15
N ARG A 204 -14.98 -9.85 20.90
CA ARG A 204 -15.94 -10.56 20.04
C ARG A 204 -15.47 -11.97 19.67
N LEU A 205 -14.19 -12.15 19.37
CA LEU A 205 -13.62 -13.47 19.08
C LEU A 205 -13.60 -14.36 20.32
N SER A 206 -13.23 -13.82 21.49
CA SER A 206 -13.29 -14.56 22.78
C SER A 206 -14.69 -15.12 23.03
N LYS A 207 -15.72 -14.30 22.86
CA LYS A 207 -17.12 -14.74 23.00
C LYS A 207 -17.53 -15.77 21.94
N ALA A 208 -17.04 -15.65 20.73
CA ALA A 208 -17.39 -16.54 19.63
C ALA A 208 -16.70 -17.91 19.72
N THR A 209 -15.45 -17.95 20.20
CA THR A 209 -14.66 -19.18 20.37
C THR A 209 -14.88 -19.85 21.71
N GLY A 210 -15.34 -19.11 22.71
CA GLY A 210 -15.41 -19.56 24.12
C GLY A 210 -14.05 -19.62 24.81
N GLU A 211 -13.00 -18.98 24.23
CA GLU A 211 -11.64 -18.94 24.76
C GLU A 211 -11.26 -17.50 25.15
N GLU A 212 -10.48 -17.31 26.20
CA GLU A 212 -9.94 -15.99 26.57
C GLU A 212 -8.83 -15.51 25.62
N GLY A 213 -8.27 -16.44 24.84
CA GLY A 213 -7.16 -16.24 23.95
C GLY A 213 -5.81 -16.22 24.67
N GLU A 214 -4.78 -16.71 24.01
CA GLU A 214 -3.41 -16.77 24.51
C GLU A 214 -2.59 -15.62 23.92
N MET A 215 -1.75 -15.00 24.73
CA MET A 215 -0.87 -13.93 24.26
C MET A 215 0.20 -14.47 23.31
N ILE A 216 0.38 -13.80 22.17
CA ILE A 216 1.44 -14.11 21.19
C ILE A 216 2.23 -12.85 20.84
N GLY A 217 3.58 -12.96 20.85
CA GLY A 217 4.46 -11.80 20.67
C GLY A 217 4.24 -10.74 21.73
N GLU A 218 4.48 -9.48 21.38
CA GLU A 218 4.40 -8.35 22.32
C GLU A 218 2.96 -7.85 22.57
N ALA A 219 2.07 -7.98 21.58
CA ALA A 219 0.74 -7.37 21.66
C ALA A 219 -0.37 -8.21 20.95
N GLY A 220 -0.04 -9.38 20.44
CA GLY A 220 -1.01 -10.23 19.75
C GLY A 220 -1.75 -11.16 20.68
N THR A 221 -2.86 -11.72 20.18
CA THR A 221 -3.64 -12.75 20.86
C THR A 221 -4.01 -13.88 19.88
N SER A 222 -3.87 -15.13 20.30
CA SER A 222 -4.27 -16.28 19.51
C SER A 222 -5.46 -17.00 20.13
N PHE A 223 -6.24 -17.64 19.26
CA PHE A 223 -7.38 -18.47 19.61
C PHE A 223 -7.31 -19.79 18.82
N ILE A 224 -8.00 -20.80 19.30
CA ILE A 224 -8.14 -22.13 18.66
C ILE A 224 -6.75 -22.72 18.34
N ASP A 225 -5.95 -22.94 19.38
CA ASP A 225 -4.58 -23.50 19.29
C ASP A 225 -3.67 -22.75 18.29
N GLY A 226 -3.82 -21.42 18.18
CA GLY A 226 -3.00 -20.59 17.29
C GLY A 226 -3.46 -20.53 15.84
N GLN A 227 -4.61 -21.10 15.51
CA GLN A 227 -5.19 -21.01 14.15
C GLN A 227 -5.76 -19.62 13.82
N ILE A 228 -6.17 -18.85 14.84
CA ILE A 228 -6.54 -17.44 14.68
C ILE A 228 -5.51 -16.60 15.43
N ARG A 229 -4.81 -15.72 14.73
CA ARG A 229 -3.74 -14.86 15.27
C ARG A 229 -4.10 -13.41 15.05
N LEU A 230 -4.50 -12.74 16.11
CA LEU A 230 -4.99 -11.37 16.10
C LEU A 230 -3.88 -10.41 16.54
N PHE A 231 -3.68 -9.33 15.78
CA PHE A 231 -2.69 -8.30 16.09
C PHE A 231 -3.28 -6.90 15.94
N PRO A 232 -2.93 -5.95 16.82
CA PRO A 232 -3.28 -4.54 16.61
C PRO A 232 -2.51 -3.92 15.42
N TYR A 233 -1.29 -4.41 15.20
CA TYR A 233 -0.41 -4.04 14.10
C TYR A 233 0.47 -5.22 13.71
N ILE A 234 0.79 -5.34 12.43
CA ILE A 234 1.63 -6.43 11.90
C ILE A 234 3.04 -5.90 11.63
N ASP A 235 4.00 -6.26 12.46
CA ASP A 235 5.41 -5.88 12.25
C ASP A 235 6.07 -6.75 11.16
N GLY A 236 5.77 -8.03 11.12
CA GLY A 236 6.29 -8.99 10.14
C GLY A 236 5.47 -9.09 8.84
N MET A 237 5.12 -7.96 8.20
CA MET A 237 4.31 -7.95 6.96
C MET A 237 4.85 -8.86 5.86
N ALA A 238 6.17 -8.90 5.69
CA ALA A 238 6.80 -9.67 4.63
C ALA A 238 6.59 -11.18 4.81
N ASP A 239 6.84 -11.70 6.02
CA ASP A 239 6.61 -13.11 6.33
C ASP A 239 5.10 -13.43 6.32
N ALA A 240 4.23 -12.54 6.81
CA ALA A 240 2.78 -12.76 6.80
C ALA A 240 2.21 -12.83 5.36
N ILE A 241 2.61 -11.93 4.46
CA ILE A 241 2.24 -11.98 3.03
C ILE A 241 2.85 -13.23 2.38
N SER A 242 4.13 -13.51 2.60
CA SER A 242 4.79 -14.66 2.00
C SER A 242 4.18 -16.00 2.42
N ALA A 243 3.81 -16.16 3.69
CA ALA A 243 3.21 -17.37 4.24
C ALA A 243 1.78 -17.62 3.74
N SER A 244 1.05 -16.58 3.34
CA SER A 244 -0.38 -16.66 3.02
C SER A 244 -0.67 -17.29 1.65
N ASP A 245 -1.85 -17.86 1.50
CA ASP A 245 -2.45 -18.30 0.23
C ASP A 245 -3.39 -17.21 -0.30
N LEU A 246 -4.08 -16.52 0.59
CA LEU A 246 -5.03 -15.46 0.26
C LEU A 246 -4.83 -14.25 1.17
N VAL A 247 -4.74 -13.07 0.57
CA VAL A 247 -4.64 -11.80 1.30
C VAL A 247 -5.92 -10.99 1.14
N ILE A 248 -6.47 -10.48 2.25
CA ILE A 248 -7.64 -9.59 2.27
C ILE A 248 -7.16 -8.19 2.67
N CYS A 249 -7.29 -7.19 1.79
CA CYS A 249 -6.69 -5.89 2.06
C CYS A 249 -7.39 -4.71 1.37
N ARG A 250 -6.97 -3.49 1.75
CA ARG A 250 -7.20 -2.27 0.96
C ARG A 250 -6.28 -2.24 -0.28
N ALA A 251 -6.62 -1.38 -1.24
CA ALA A 251 -5.87 -1.24 -2.49
C ALA A 251 -4.78 -0.14 -2.45
N GLY A 252 -4.02 -0.08 -1.36
CA GLY A 252 -2.83 0.77 -1.31
C GLY A 252 -1.80 0.31 -2.34
N ALA A 253 -1.23 1.23 -3.11
CA ALA A 253 -0.34 0.89 -4.22
C ALA A 253 0.88 0.06 -3.79
N LEU A 254 1.49 0.39 -2.64
CA LEU A 254 2.63 -0.37 -2.11
C LEU A 254 2.21 -1.72 -1.55
N SER A 255 1.07 -1.82 -0.86
CA SER A 255 0.57 -3.11 -0.39
C SER A 255 0.29 -4.08 -1.54
N LEU A 256 -0.33 -3.60 -2.63
CA LEU A 256 -0.54 -4.42 -3.82
C LEU A 256 0.77 -4.80 -4.52
N ALA A 257 1.77 -3.89 -4.52
CA ALA A 257 3.10 -4.21 -5.04
C ALA A 257 3.78 -5.32 -4.23
N GLU A 258 3.69 -5.29 -2.91
CA GLU A 258 4.24 -6.30 -2.01
C GLU A 258 3.52 -7.65 -2.17
N ILE A 259 2.19 -7.64 -2.25
CA ILE A 259 1.36 -8.85 -2.48
C ILE A 259 1.69 -9.50 -3.83
N THR A 260 1.77 -8.70 -4.90
CA THR A 260 2.08 -9.20 -6.24
C THR A 260 3.54 -9.63 -6.37
N ALA A 261 4.47 -8.97 -5.69
CA ALA A 261 5.87 -9.39 -5.61
C ALA A 261 5.99 -10.79 -4.99
N CYS A 262 5.23 -11.10 -3.93
CA CYS A 262 5.13 -12.42 -3.34
C CYS A 262 4.28 -13.38 -4.20
N GLY A 263 3.54 -12.90 -5.20
CA GLY A 263 2.66 -13.70 -6.04
C GLY A 263 1.49 -14.30 -5.24
N ARG A 264 0.84 -13.53 -4.36
CA ARG A 264 -0.29 -14.03 -3.57
C ARG A 264 -1.62 -13.67 -4.19
N ALA A 265 -2.59 -14.59 -4.06
CA ALA A 265 -3.98 -14.30 -4.39
C ALA A 265 -4.55 -13.25 -3.43
N SER A 266 -5.50 -12.42 -3.89
CA SER A 266 -6.06 -11.38 -3.03
C SER A 266 -7.55 -11.15 -3.21
N ILE A 267 -8.22 -10.77 -2.10
CA ILE A 267 -9.53 -10.10 -2.08
C ILE A 267 -9.25 -8.64 -1.72
N ILE A 268 -9.62 -7.74 -2.61
CA ILE A 268 -9.25 -6.34 -2.53
C ILE A 268 -10.51 -5.51 -2.35
N ILE A 269 -10.58 -4.76 -1.25
CA ILE A 269 -11.69 -3.86 -0.91
C ILE A 269 -11.14 -2.43 -0.89
N PRO A 270 -11.21 -1.67 -2.01
CA PRO A 270 -10.69 -0.32 -2.09
C PRO A 270 -11.32 0.62 -1.06
N TYR A 271 -10.54 1.59 -0.57
CA TYR A 271 -11.06 2.67 0.26
C TYR A 271 -11.83 3.68 -0.62
N PRO A 272 -13.14 3.87 -0.40
CA PRO A 272 -13.99 4.62 -1.35
C PRO A 272 -13.73 6.13 -1.37
N TRP A 273 -13.16 6.68 -0.28
CA TRP A 273 -12.81 8.10 -0.20
C TRP A 273 -11.35 8.41 -0.56
N ALA A 274 -10.68 7.47 -1.22
CA ALA A 274 -9.36 7.71 -1.76
C ALA A 274 -9.41 8.81 -2.83
N ALA A 275 -8.45 9.75 -2.78
CA ALA A 275 -8.39 10.86 -3.73
C ALA A 275 -8.40 10.36 -5.18
N ASP A 276 -9.22 10.98 -6.03
CA ASP A 276 -9.42 10.58 -7.43
C ASP A 276 -9.76 9.08 -7.60
N ASN A 277 -10.31 8.44 -6.56
CA ASN A 277 -10.65 7.00 -6.51
C ASN A 277 -9.46 6.07 -6.89
N HIS A 278 -8.22 6.51 -6.62
CA HIS A 278 -7.01 5.81 -7.07
C HIS A 278 -6.95 4.36 -6.56
N GLN A 279 -7.49 4.05 -5.36
CA GLN A 279 -7.49 2.69 -4.85
C GLN A 279 -8.36 1.74 -5.69
N TYR A 280 -9.49 2.20 -6.21
CA TYR A 280 -10.29 1.40 -7.13
C TYR A 280 -9.49 1.04 -8.40
N TYR A 281 -8.81 2.02 -8.99
CA TYR A 281 -7.99 1.76 -10.19
C TYR A 281 -6.82 0.83 -9.90
N ASN A 282 -6.18 0.94 -8.74
CA ASN A 282 -5.12 0.03 -8.31
C ASN A 282 -5.65 -1.42 -8.20
N ALA A 283 -6.77 -1.60 -7.49
CA ALA A 283 -7.42 -2.90 -7.34
C ALA A 283 -7.84 -3.49 -8.69
N LYS A 284 -8.39 -2.64 -9.58
CA LYS A 284 -8.85 -3.05 -10.91
C LYS A 284 -7.72 -3.66 -11.76
N VAL A 285 -6.49 -3.12 -11.70
CA VAL A 285 -5.35 -3.70 -12.42
C VAL A 285 -5.07 -5.13 -11.95
N VAL A 286 -5.11 -5.38 -10.63
CA VAL A 286 -4.87 -6.73 -10.09
C VAL A 286 -6.02 -7.68 -10.41
N ALA A 287 -7.26 -7.19 -10.36
CA ALA A 287 -8.44 -7.99 -10.69
C ALA A 287 -8.52 -8.33 -12.19
N ASP A 288 -8.27 -7.36 -13.06
CA ASP A 288 -8.30 -7.55 -14.53
C ASP A 288 -7.25 -8.57 -15.00
N CYS A 289 -6.11 -8.69 -14.32
CA CYS A 289 -5.12 -9.73 -14.63
C CYS A 289 -5.46 -11.10 -14.03
N GLY A 290 -6.49 -11.19 -13.17
CA GLY A 290 -6.89 -12.41 -12.48
C GLY A 290 -6.10 -12.71 -11.20
N GLY A 291 -5.26 -11.80 -10.71
CA GLY A 291 -4.46 -11.97 -9.48
C GLY A 291 -5.24 -11.67 -8.20
N GLY A 292 -6.42 -11.09 -8.32
CA GLY A 292 -7.26 -10.76 -7.17
C GLY A 292 -8.74 -10.63 -7.54
N LEU A 293 -9.58 -10.55 -6.53
CA LEU A 293 -11.01 -10.28 -6.64
C LEU A 293 -11.30 -8.90 -6.05
N LEU A 294 -11.94 -8.04 -6.83
CA LEU A 294 -12.29 -6.67 -6.44
C LEU A 294 -13.74 -6.62 -5.94
N PHE A 295 -13.92 -6.09 -4.74
CA PHE A 295 -15.24 -5.78 -4.17
C PHE A 295 -15.28 -4.31 -3.74
N GLU A 296 -16.22 -3.53 -4.26
CA GLU A 296 -16.42 -2.17 -3.76
C GLU A 296 -16.99 -2.23 -2.34
N GLN A 297 -16.58 -1.30 -1.48
CA GLN A 297 -16.96 -1.32 -0.06
C GLN A 297 -18.47 -1.33 0.15
N ALA A 298 -19.23 -0.66 -0.73
CA ALA A 298 -20.69 -0.61 -0.65
C ALA A 298 -21.36 -1.97 -0.91
N ASP A 299 -20.67 -2.87 -1.62
CA ASP A 299 -21.18 -4.19 -2.03
C ASP A 299 -20.67 -5.31 -1.10
N VAL A 300 -19.91 -4.96 -0.05
CA VAL A 300 -19.36 -5.95 0.89
C VAL A 300 -20.47 -6.56 1.74
N ASP A 301 -20.74 -7.83 1.51
CA ASP A 301 -21.53 -8.71 2.37
C ASP A 301 -20.53 -9.65 3.08
N VAL A 302 -20.34 -9.44 4.38
CA VAL A 302 -19.30 -10.13 5.16
C VAL A 302 -19.48 -11.64 5.19
N GLU A 303 -20.75 -12.13 5.24
CA GLU A 303 -21.04 -13.58 5.26
C GLU A 303 -20.77 -14.21 3.88
N LYS A 304 -21.21 -13.58 2.79
CA LYS A 304 -20.92 -14.05 1.43
C LYS A 304 -19.42 -14.06 1.11
N LEU A 305 -18.68 -13.04 1.57
CA LEU A 305 -17.23 -13.04 1.39
C LEU A 305 -16.56 -14.12 2.23
N SER A 306 -17.07 -14.40 3.42
CA SER A 306 -16.59 -15.52 4.23
C SER A 306 -16.89 -16.88 3.56
N ASP A 307 -18.07 -17.07 2.95
CA ASP A 307 -18.38 -18.24 2.13
C ASP A 307 -17.40 -18.40 0.96
N LEU A 308 -17.13 -17.30 0.25
CA LEU A 308 -16.17 -17.29 -0.85
C LEU A 308 -14.75 -17.67 -0.40
N ILE A 309 -14.29 -17.21 0.78
CA ILE A 309 -13.00 -17.60 1.33
C ILE A 309 -12.95 -19.10 1.60
N GLU A 310 -14.03 -19.68 2.16
CA GLU A 310 -14.14 -21.13 2.35
C GLU A 310 -14.15 -21.92 1.03
N GLU A 311 -14.82 -21.43 0.01
CA GLU A 311 -14.79 -22.03 -1.33
C GLU A 311 -13.36 -22.00 -1.91
N LEU A 312 -12.68 -20.84 -1.83
CA LEU A 312 -11.32 -20.68 -2.29
C LEU A 312 -10.34 -21.59 -1.54
N SER A 313 -10.55 -21.79 -0.23
CA SER A 313 -9.70 -22.70 0.57
C SER A 313 -9.74 -24.16 0.12
N LYS A 314 -10.80 -24.55 -0.58
CA LYS A 314 -11.00 -25.90 -1.13
C LYS A 314 -10.58 -26.03 -2.59
N ASP A 315 -10.43 -24.90 -3.32
CA ASP A 315 -10.09 -24.85 -4.75
C ASP A 315 -8.63 -24.42 -4.95
N LYS A 316 -7.73 -25.39 -4.74
CA LYS A 316 -6.28 -25.17 -4.90
C LYS A 316 -5.90 -24.71 -6.33
N ASP A 317 -6.61 -25.19 -7.34
CA ASP A 317 -6.33 -24.84 -8.73
C ASP A 317 -6.69 -23.37 -9.01
N LYS A 318 -7.78 -22.87 -8.44
CA LYS A 318 -8.17 -21.48 -8.56
C LYS A 318 -7.18 -20.56 -7.84
N ILE A 319 -6.78 -20.90 -6.64
CA ILE A 319 -5.74 -20.15 -5.90
C ILE A 319 -4.42 -20.14 -6.69
N ALA A 320 -3.95 -21.28 -7.18
CA ALA A 320 -2.72 -21.35 -7.96
C ALA A 320 -2.78 -20.48 -9.24
N LYS A 321 -3.93 -20.45 -9.92
CA LYS A 321 -4.11 -19.56 -11.09
C LYS A 321 -4.08 -18.09 -10.69
N MET A 322 -4.72 -17.72 -9.60
CA MET A 322 -4.69 -16.33 -9.07
C MET A 322 -3.27 -15.94 -8.66
N GLU A 323 -2.55 -16.80 -7.97
CA GLU A 323 -1.16 -16.57 -7.58
C GLU A 323 -0.24 -16.38 -8.79
N ALA A 324 -0.36 -17.24 -9.80
CA ALA A 324 0.42 -17.14 -11.03
C ALA A 324 0.12 -15.83 -11.79
N ALA A 325 -1.14 -15.37 -11.80
CA ALA A 325 -1.53 -14.10 -12.39
C ALA A 325 -1.00 -12.91 -11.58
N SER A 326 -1.12 -12.94 -10.25
CA SER A 326 -0.58 -11.94 -9.35
C SER A 326 0.94 -11.77 -9.52
N LYS A 327 1.67 -12.89 -9.57
CA LYS A 327 3.13 -12.89 -9.73
C LYS A 327 3.61 -12.23 -11.03
N LYS A 328 2.82 -12.28 -12.11
CA LYS A 328 3.16 -11.58 -13.36
C LYS A 328 3.19 -10.06 -13.22
N LEU A 329 2.44 -9.50 -12.29
CA LEU A 329 2.46 -8.07 -11.98
C LEU A 329 3.61 -7.67 -11.05
N GLY A 330 4.20 -8.61 -10.34
CA GLY A 330 5.27 -8.36 -9.37
C GLY A 330 6.53 -7.77 -10.01
N GLN A 331 7.01 -6.65 -9.47
CA GLN A 331 8.21 -5.94 -9.95
C GLN A 331 9.24 -5.84 -8.82
N MET A 332 10.00 -6.93 -8.61
CA MET A 332 10.99 -7.02 -7.52
C MET A 332 12.15 -6.02 -7.66
N ARG A 333 12.51 -5.64 -8.89
CA ARG A 333 13.67 -4.79 -9.19
C ARG A 333 13.29 -3.34 -9.54
N ALA A 334 12.15 -2.85 -9.07
CA ALA A 334 11.66 -1.52 -9.40
C ALA A 334 12.65 -0.41 -9.00
N SER A 335 13.24 -0.48 -7.79
CA SER A 335 14.23 0.49 -7.33
C SER A 335 15.46 0.52 -8.20
N GLU A 336 16.00 -0.65 -8.57
CA GLU A 336 17.17 -0.77 -9.44
C GLU A 336 16.88 -0.18 -10.82
N LYS A 337 15.75 -0.56 -11.44
CA LYS A 337 15.34 -0.02 -12.74
C LYS A 337 15.25 1.52 -12.72
N ILE A 338 14.67 2.10 -11.66
CA ILE A 338 14.54 3.55 -11.51
C ILE A 338 15.94 4.19 -11.45
N VAL A 339 16.86 3.63 -10.64
CA VAL A 339 18.22 4.14 -10.48
C VAL A 339 18.99 4.01 -11.80
N ASP A 340 18.96 2.85 -12.44
CA ASP A 340 19.63 2.60 -13.72
C ASP A 340 19.20 3.63 -14.78
N GLU A 341 17.88 3.86 -14.93
CA GLU A 341 17.34 4.82 -15.90
C GLU A 341 17.65 6.29 -15.55
N ILE A 342 17.90 6.62 -14.28
CA ILE A 342 18.36 7.95 -13.86
C ILE A 342 19.85 8.13 -14.14
N MET A 343 20.64 7.08 -13.92
CA MET A 343 22.08 7.09 -14.08
C MET A 343 22.54 6.94 -15.54
N GLU A 344 21.68 6.36 -16.41
CA GLU A 344 21.95 6.36 -17.85
C GLU A 344 22.15 7.80 -18.33
N LYS A 345 23.37 8.09 -18.75
CA LYS A 345 23.73 9.38 -19.36
C LYS A 345 23.00 9.48 -20.71
N ASN A 346 21.90 10.23 -20.75
CA ASN A 346 21.30 10.71 -21.99
C ASN A 346 22.10 11.86 -22.58
#